data_02a370856f5e53baf50032ff801545eb
#
_entry.id   02a370856f5e53baf50032ff801545eb
#
_cell.length_a   1.000
_cell.length_b   1.000
_cell.length_c   1.000
_cell.angle_alpha   90.00
_cell.angle_beta   90.00
_cell.angle_gamma   90.00
#
_symmetry.space_group_name_H-M   'P 1'
#
loop_
_entity.id
_entity.type
_entity.pdbx_description
1 polymer ?
#
loop_
_entity_poly.entity_id
_entity_poly.type
_entity_poly.pdbx_seq_one_letter_code
_entity_poly.pdbx_strand_id
1 'polypeptide(L)'
;MELQRALADFYASRSRFQGEITITNELEVAITAIAERIRFFRKERRMTQTQLGMLLGFPKKSANVRLAQYETGARTPKNGLVTEMAQVLSVSPQALTVPDIDSDIGLMHTLFALEDRYGLTISETGGDVCLQVDENQGTDAVRLCKMLRSWNQAAAMLKAGEVSREDYEHWRYCYPLVQLRD
;
A
#
# COMPACT_ATOMS: atom_id res chain seq x y z
N MET A 1 -0.90 12.47 35.52
CA MET A 1 -0.31 13.83 35.41
C MET A 1 0.88 13.90 34.46
N GLU A 2 1.73 12.88 34.35
CA GLU A 2 2.88 12.88 33.41
C GLU A 2 2.47 12.77 31.93
N LEU A 3 1.46 11.96 31.60
CA LEU A 3 0.97 11.79 30.23
C LEU A 3 0.39 13.10 29.64
N GLN A 4 -0.34 13.86 30.45
CA GLN A 4 -0.88 15.17 30.04
C GLN A 4 0.21 16.22 29.84
N ARG A 5 1.29 16.13 30.59
CA ARG A 5 2.45 17.02 30.43
C ARG A 5 3.26 16.69 29.18
N ALA A 6 3.48 15.40 28.91
CA ALA A 6 4.14 14.93 27.70
C ALA A 6 3.34 15.28 26.43
N LEU A 7 2.00 15.19 26.46
CA LEU A 7 1.13 15.64 25.39
C LEU A 7 1.18 17.17 25.20
N ALA A 8 1.17 17.93 26.30
CA ALA A 8 1.28 19.39 26.23
C ALA A 8 2.62 19.84 25.65
N ASP A 9 3.72 19.21 26.05
CA ASP A 9 5.05 19.49 25.50
C ASP A 9 5.20 19.09 24.03
N PHE A 10 4.56 17.98 23.63
CA PHE A 10 4.46 17.56 22.23
C PHE A 10 3.67 18.56 21.38
N TYR A 11 2.54 19.06 21.87
CA TYR A 11 1.75 20.07 21.16
C TYR A 11 2.40 21.46 21.19
N ALA A 12 3.11 21.82 22.25
CA ALA A 12 3.83 23.12 22.35
C ALA A 12 5.07 23.18 21.45
N SER A 13 5.75 22.06 21.22
CA SER A 13 6.84 21.98 20.23
C SER A 13 6.34 22.12 18.78
N ARG A 14 5.10 21.68 18.51
CA ARG A 14 4.46 21.76 17.21
C ARG A 14 4.00 23.17 16.83
N SER A 15 3.66 24.03 17.80
CA SER A 15 3.17 25.39 17.53
C SER A 15 4.26 26.34 17.00
N ARG A 16 5.54 26.00 17.07
CA ARG A 16 6.65 26.77 16.48
C ARG A 16 6.95 26.47 15.01
N PHE A 17 6.29 25.43 14.43
CA PHE A 17 6.44 25.03 13.04
C PHE A 17 5.15 25.20 12.21
N GLN A 18 4.20 26.03 12.65
CA GLN A 18 3.02 26.41 11.88
C GLN A 18 3.33 27.56 10.94
N GLY A 19 4.01 27.25 9.87
CA GLY A 19 4.14 28.07 8.68
C GLY A 19 4.55 27.18 7.53
N GLU A 20 3.63 26.88 6.62
CA GLU A 20 3.87 26.25 5.32
C GLU A 20 4.13 24.75 5.22
N ILE A 21 3.49 23.91 6.01
CA ILE A 21 3.50 22.45 5.75
C ILE A 21 2.06 21.94 5.76
N THR A 22 1.33 22.00 4.67
CA THR A 22 0.01 21.34 4.73
C THR A 22 -0.52 20.74 3.42
N ILE A 23 -0.11 21.12 2.25
CA ILE A 23 -0.65 20.51 1.01
C ILE A 23 0.44 19.84 0.16
N THR A 24 1.67 20.30 0.23
CA THR A 24 2.81 19.72 -0.49
C THR A 24 3.21 18.36 0.05
N ASN A 25 3.13 18.14 1.36
CA ASN A 25 3.61 16.91 1.99
C ASN A 25 2.73 15.68 1.68
N GLU A 26 1.41 15.81 1.71
CA GLU A 26 0.49 14.69 1.40
C GLU A 26 0.56 14.30 -0.08
N LEU A 27 0.76 15.27 -0.97
CA LEU A 27 0.90 15.00 -2.40
C LEU A 27 2.28 14.41 -2.74
N GLU A 28 3.35 14.88 -2.10
CA GLU A 28 4.68 14.31 -2.24
C GLU A 28 4.75 12.88 -1.70
N VAL A 29 4.10 12.61 -0.59
CA VAL A 29 4.02 11.29 0.04
C VAL A 29 3.24 10.30 -0.83
N ALA A 30 2.07 10.68 -1.35
CA ALA A 30 1.31 9.82 -2.27
C ALA A 30 2.04 9.59 -3.60
N ILE A 31 2.84 10.54 -4.06
CA ILE A 31 3.70 10.43 -5.24
C ILE A 31 4.83 9.43 -4.99
N THR A 32 5.38 9.40 -3.78
CA THR A 32 6.45 8.48 -3.41
C THR A 32 5.95 7.03 -3.34
N ALA A 33 4.79 6.81 -2.74
CA ALA A 33 4.20 5.48 -2.60
C ALA A 33 3.97 4.79 -3.96
N ILE A 34 3.34 5.47 -4.93
CA ILE A 34 3.14 4.89 -6.27
C ILE A 34 4.47 4.66 -7.00
N ALA A 35 5.46 5.55 -6.83
CA ALA A 35 6.77 5.43 -7.44
C ALA A 35 7.50 4.17 -6.94
N GLU A 36 7.49 3.93 -5.65
CA GLU A 36 8.08 2.74 -5.04
C GLU A 36 7.37 1.45 -5.44
N ARG A 37 6.03 1.46 -5.55
CA ARG A 37 5.26 0.30 -6.01
C ARG A 37 5.58 -0.06 -7.47
N ILE A 38 5.70 0.92 -8.36
CA ILE A 38 6.14 0.69 -9.75
C ILE A 38 7.52 0.04 -9.77
N ARG A 39 8.48 0.60 -9.03
CA ARG A 39 9.84 0.08 -8.92
C ARG A 39 9.88 -1.33 -8.34
N PHE A 40 9.09 -1.59 -7.29
CA PHE A 40 8.97 -2.88 -6.65
C PHE A 40 8.52 -3.95 -7.67
N PHE A 41 7.36 -3.78 -8.30
CA PHE A 41 6.83 -4.77 -9.23
C PHE A 41 7.70 -4.95 -10.47
N ARG A 42 8.33 -3.89 -10.98
CA ARG A 42 9.29 -4.04 -12.08
C ARG A 42 10.46 -4.95 -11.69
N LYS A 43 11.00 -4.78 -10.48
CA LYS A 43 12.10 -5.62 -9.98
C LYS A 43 11.66 -7.07 -9.78
N GLU A 44 10.48 -7.29 -9.20
CA GLU A 44 9.86 -8.62 -9.06
C GLU A 44 9.72 -9.33 -10.42
N ARG A 45 9.37 -8.60 -11.47
CA ARG A 45 9.32 -9.11 -12.85
C ARG A 45 10.68 -9.16 -13.54
N ARG A 46 11.79 -8.86 -12.84
CA ARG A 46 13.17 -8.85 -13.34
C ARG A 46 13.36 -8.00 -14.59
N MET A 47 12.54 -6.95 -14.75
CA MET A 47 12.60 -6.02 -15.87
C MET A 47 13.57 -4.88 -15.60
N THR A 48 14.29 -4.43 -16.63
CA THR A 48 15.00 -3.16 -16.62
C THR A 48 14.02 -2.00 -16.85
N GLN A 49 14.39 -0.78 -16.47
CA GLN A 49 13.61 0.42 -16.76
C GLN A 49 13.33 0.59 -18.25
N THR A 50 14.34 0.29 -19.09
CA THR A 50 14.19 0.34 -20.55
C THR A 50 13.14 -0.66 -21.04
N GLN A 51 13.17 -1.90 -20.54
CA GLN A 51 12.22 -2.93 -20.95
C GLN A 51 10.79 -2.56 -20.59
N LEU A 52 10.54 -2.18 -19.35
CA LEU A 52 9.19 -1.74 -18.93
C LEU A 52 8.76 -0.51 -19.73
N GLY A 53 9.62 0.49 -19.88
CA GLY A 53 9.30 1.70 -20.64
C GLY A 53 8.98 1.41 -22.12
N MET A 54 9.67 0.47 -22.75
CA MET A 54 9.37 0.06 -24.13
C MET A 54 8.02 -0.68 -24.25
N LEU A 55 7.69 -1.53 -23.29
CA LEU A 55 6.39 -2.22 -23.24
C LEU A 55 5.23 -1.24 -23.04
N LEU A 56 5.49 -0.11 -22.39
CA LEU A 56 4.54 1.02 -22.25
C LEU A 56 4.51 1.94 -23.47
N GLY A 57 5.15 1.55 -24.58
CA GLY A 57 5.17 2.33 -25.82
C GLY A 57 6.11 3.54 -25.80
N PHE A 58 7.00 3.67 -24.82
CA PHE A 58 7.98 4.77 -24.83
C PHE A 58 9.09 4.53 -25.87
N PRO A 59 9.53 5.58 -26.58
CA PRO A 59 10.64 5.45 -27.51
C PRO A 59 11.91 4.92 -26.81
N LYS A 60 12.58 3.93 -27.42
CA LYS A 60 13.77 3.26 -26.85
C LYS A 60 14.83 4.23 -26.29
N LYS A 61 15.03 5.38 -26.96
CA LYS A 61 16.01 6.40 -26.53
C LYS A 61 15.66 7.12 -25.23
N SER A 62 14.38 7.14 -24.84
CA SER A 62 13.88 7.87 -23.66
C SER A 62 13.18 6.95 -22.64
N ALA A 63 13.05 5.67 -22.93
CA ALA A 63 12.27 4.73 -22.13
C ALA A 63 12.79 4.63 -20.68
N ASN A 64 14.10 4.48 -20.50
CA ASN A 64 14.72 4.44 -19.17
C ASN A 64 14.56 5.74 -18.39
N VAL A 65 14.79 6.89 -19.05
CA VAL A 65 14.70 8.21 -18.39
C VAL A 65 13.27 8.50 -17.95
N ARG A 66 12.29 8.22 -18.82
CA ARG A 66 10.88 8.41 -18.49
C ARG A 66 10.43 7.51 -17.34
N LEU A 67 10.83 6.24 -17.37
CA LEU A 67 10.47 5.32 -16.30
C LEU A 67 11.16 5.68 -14.98
N ALA A 68 12.44 6.07 -15.04
CA ALA A 68 13.16 6.57 -13.86
C ALA A 68 12.45 7.76 -13.21
N GLN A 69 11.87 8.68 -13.99
CA GLN A 69 11.10 9.81 -13.46
C GLN A 69 9.86 9.36 -12.69
N TYR A 70 9.17 8.29 -13.12
CA TYR A 70 8.04 7.71 -12.40
C TYR A 70 8.50 6.97 -11.13
N GLU A 71 9.61 6.23 -11.19
CA GLU A 71 10.15 5.46 -10.06
C GLU A 71 10.84 6.31 -8.98
N THR A 72 11.16 7.55 -9.28
CA THR A 72 11.73 8.52 -8.33
C THR A 72 10.72 9.51 -7.80
N GLY A 73 9.46 9.45 -8.26
CA GLY A 73 8.44 10.43 -7.91
C GLY A 73 8.60 11.80 -8.61
N ALA A 74 9.66 12.00 -9.42
CA ALA A 74 9.84 13.23 -10.18
C ALA A 74 8.69 13.49 -11.16
N ARG A 75 7.90 12.47 -11.45
CA ARG A 75 6.70 12.54 -12.29
C ARG A 75 5.65 11.55 -11.84
N THR A 76 4.41 12.00 -11.70
CA THR A 76 3.27 11.14 -11.34
C THR A 76 2.61 10.58 -12.61
N PRO A 77 2.42 9.26 -12.74
CA PRO A 77 1.69 8.69 -13.86
C PRO A 77 0.21 9.05 -13.77
N LYS A 78 -0.42 9.37 -14.91
CA LYS A 78 -1.87 9.55 -14.98
C LYS A 78 -2.58 8.20 -14.90
N ASN A 79 -3.86 8.18 -14.50
CA ASN A 79 -4.63 6.96 -14.29
C ASN A 79 -4.59 5.97 -15.48
N GLY A 80 -4.64 6.47 -16.73
CA GLY A 80 -4.51 5.62 -17.92
C GLY A 80 -3.16 4.88 -17.96
N LEU A 81 -2.06 5.59 -17.69
CA LEU A 81 -0.73 4.99 -17.65
C LEU A 81 -0.55 4.03 -16.47
N VAL A 82 -1.18 4.30 -15.32
CA VAL A 82 -1.21 3.35 -14.19
C VAL A 82 -1.86 2.04 -14.60
N THR A 83 -2.98 2.10 -15.33
CA THR A 83 -3.67 0.91 -15.83
C THR A 83 -2.78 0.12 -16.82
N GLU A 84 -2.11 0.80 -17.74
CA GLU A 84 -1.17 0.17 -18.67
C GLU A 84 0.02 -0.47 -17.94
N MET A 85 0.60 0.24 -16.96
CA MET A 85 1.67 -0.31 -16.10
C MET A 85 1.20 -1.56 -15.35
N ALA A 86 0.02 -1.54 -14.77
CA ALA A 86 -0.56 -2.66 -14.07
C ALA A 86 -0.74 -3.89 -14.98
N GLN A 87 -1.22 -3.68 -16.20
CA GLN A 87 -1.36 -4.76 -17.20
C GLN A 87 0.00 -5.37 -17.56
N VAL A 88 0.99 -4.54 -17.88
CA VAL A 88 2.35 -5.01 -18.23
C VAL A 88 3.01 -5.75 -17.06
N LEU A 89 2.79 -5.29 -15.84
CA LEU A 89 3.33 -5.89 -14.62
C LEU A 89 2.50 -7.08 -14.11
N SER A 90 1.35 -7.38 -14.74
CA SER A 90 0.41 -8.44 -14.33
C SER A 90 -0.03 -8.29 -12.87
N VAL A 91 -0.50 -7.08 -12.51
CA VAL A 91 -1.04 -6.75 -11.19
C VAL A 91 -2.34 -5.94 -11.36
N SER A 92 -3.11 -5.79 -10.28
CA SER A 92 -4.25 -4.87 -10.29
C SER A 92 -3.75 -3.41 -10.23
N PRO A 93 -4.46 -2.44 -10.86
CA PRO A 93 -4.12 -1.02 -10.71
C PRO A 93 -4.07 -0.56 -9.25
N GLN A 94 -4.92 -1.15 -8.39
CA GLN A 94 -4.97 -0.87 -6.96
C GLN A 94 -3.68 -1.27 -6.23
N ALA A 95 -2.98 -2.31 -6.71
CA ALA A 95 -1.69 -2.71 -6.15
C ALA A 95 -0.59 -1.65 -6.38
N LEU A 96 -0.77 -0.76 -7.36
CA LEU A 96 0.13 0.37 -7.61
C LEU A 96 -0.27 1.63 -6.86
N THR A 97 -1.54 1.78 -6.46
CA THR A 97 -2.10 3.00 -5.85
C THR A 97 -2.44 2.79 -4.37
N VAL A 98 -1.49 2.26 -3.61
CA VAL A 98 -1.64 2.11 -2.16
C VAL A 98 -1.44 3.46 -1.44
N PRO A 99 -2.01 3.63 -0.23
CA PRO A 99 -1.69 4.77 0.64
C PRO A 99 -0.19 4.82 0.97
N ASP A 100 0.27 5.96 1.52
CA ASP A 100 1.61 6.05 2.09
C ASP A 100 1.72 5.15 3.32
N ILE A 101 2.38 4.03 3.14
CA ILE A 101 2.72 3.08 4.20
C ILE A 101 4.25 2.93 4.36
N ASP A 102 5.01 3.78 3.68
CA ASP A 102 6.48 3.70 3.64
C ASP A 102 7.11 4.53 4.76
N SER A 103 6.34 5.48 5.34
CA SER A 103 6.71 6.17 6.58
C SER A 103 5.95 5.63 7.78
N ASP A 104 6.61 5.53 8.94
CA ASP A 104 5.97 5.08 10.19
C ASP A 104 4.74 5.94 10.54
N ILE A 105 4.83 7.24 10.29
CA ILE A 105 3.73 8.17 10.56
C ILE A 105 2.58 7.95 9.59
N GLY A 106 2.84 7.80 8.29
CA GLY A 106 1.81 7.51 7.28
C GLY A 106 1.14 6.17 7.53
N LEU A 107 1.91 5.14 7.89
CA LEU A 107 1.38 3.84 8.30
C LEU A 107 0.42 3.97 9.50
N MET A 108 0.83 4.70 10.56
CA MET A 108 -0.03 4.91 11.74
C MET A 108 -1.31 5.65 11.38
N HIS A 109 -1.25 6.71 10.58
CA HIS A 109 -2.46 7.41 10.12
C HIS A 109 -3.36 6.52 9.25
N THR A 110 -2.79 5.63 8.45
CA THR A 110 -3.56 4.63 7.69
C THR A 110 -4.29 3.68 8.63
N LEU A 111 -3.64 3.19 9.69
CA LEU A 111 -4.27 2.33 10.69
C LEU A 111 -5.38 3.06 11.47
N PHE A 112 -5.17 4.32 11.86
CA PHE A 112 -6.21 5.14 12.49
C PHE A 112 -7.42 5.36 11.58
N ALA A 113 -7.20 5.61 10.30
CA ALA A 113 -8.30 5.72 9.33
C ALA A 113 -9.07 4.39 9.17
N LEU A 114 -8.40 3.24 9.31
CA LEU A 114 -9.04 1.94 9.34
C LEU A 114 -9.83 1.72 10.65
N GLU A 115 -9.34 2.19 11.80
CA GLU A 115 -10.09 2.22 13.05
C GLU A 115 -11.40 3.00 12.90
N ASP A 116 -11.31 4.26 12.44
CA ASP A 116 -12.45 5.16 12.27
C ASP A 116 -13.53 4.57 11.33
N ARG A 117 -13.09 3.94 10.23
CA ARG A 117 -14.01 3.52 9.18
C ARG A 117 -14.50 2.07 9.32
N TYR A 118 -13.64 1.18 9.78
CA TYR A 118 -13.89 -0.27 9.75
C TYR A 118 -13.92 -0.91 11.13
N GLY A 119 -13.79 -0.12 12.20
CA GLY A 119 -13.73 -0.64 13.56
C GLY A 119 -12.50 -1.52 13.79
N LEU A 120 -11.36 -1.18 13.17
CA LEU A 120 -10.10 -1.83 13.48
C LEU A 120 -9.72 -1.49 14.93
N THR A 121 -9.39 -2.50 15.71
CA THR A 121 -8.98 -2.33 17.11
C THR A 121 -7.65 -3.03 17.37
N ILE A 122 -6.96 -2.61 18.42
CA ILE A 122 -5.72 -3.23 18.87
C ILE A 122 -5.98 -3.99 20.16
N SER A 123 -5.48 -5.20 20.24
CA SER A 123 -5.48 -6.03 21.45
C SER A 123 -4.11 -6.65 21.68
N GLU A 124 -3.87 -7.11 22.90
CA GLU A 124 -2.70 -7.90 23.25
C GLU A 124 -3.17 -9.28 23.68
N THR A 125 -2.60 -10.31 23.09
CA THR A 125 -2.91 -11.71 23.39
C THR A 125 -1.62 -12.51 23.49
N GLY A 126 -1.35 -13.02 24.69
CA GLY A 126 -0.14 -13.82 24.93
C GLY A 126 1.17 -13.06 24.78
N GLY A 127 1.16 -11.73 24.89
CA GLY A 127 2.32 -10.85 24.68
C GLY A 127 2.47 -10.36 23.23
N ASP A 128 1.63 -10.82 22.30
CA ASP A 128 1.62 -10.35 20.92
C ASP A 128 0.56 -9.26 20.71
N VAL A 129 0.94 -8.21 19.99
CA VAL A 129 0.01 -7.16 19.56
C VAL A 129 -0.78 -7.66 18.34
N CYS A 130 -2.11 -7.66 18.46
CA CYS A 130 -3.01 -8.16 17.43
C CYS A 130 -3.93 -7.05 16.92
N LEU A 131 -4.14 -7.00 15.61
CA LEU A 131 -5.17 -6.17 14.99
C LEU A 131 -6.45 -7.00 14.83
N GLN A 132 -7.58 -6.46 15.29
CA GLN A 132 -8.89 -7.09 15.23
C GLN A 132 -9.89 -6.16 14.56
N VAL A 133 -10.93 -6.71 13.98
CA VAL A 133 -12.04 -5.94 13.41
C VAL A 133 -13.31 -6.28 14.19
N ASP A 134 -13.95 -5.27 14.75
CA ASP A 134 -15.26 -5.42 15.41
C ASP A 134 -16.37 -5.41 14.35
N GLU A 135 -16.93 -6.59 14.07
CA GLU A 135 -18.03 -6.76 13.10
C GLU A 135 -19.31 -5.98 13.49
N ASN A 136 -19.46 -5.55 14.73
CA ASN A 136 -20.61 -4.78 15.18
C ASN A 136 -20.54 -3.31 14.75
N GLN A 137 -19.42 -2.83 14.24
CA GLN A 137 -19.23 -1.45 13.76
C GLN A 137 -19.91 -1.16 12.41
N GLY A 138 -20.62 -2.14 11.84
CA GLY A 138 -21.45 -1.93 10.66
C GLY A 138 -21.02 -2.74 9.42
N THR A 139 -21.65 -2.44 8.28
CA THR A 139 -21.51 -3.22 7.06
C THR A 139 -20.09 -3.20 6.48
N ASP A 140 -19.36 -2.09 6.63
CA ASP A 140 -17.98 -1.97 6.16
C ASP A 140 -17.05 -2.85 7.00
N ALA A 141 -17.23 -2.93 8.30
CA ALA A 141 -16.48 -3.83 9.19
C ALA A 141 -16.71 -5.30 8.84
N VAL A 142 -17.98 -5.70 8.63
CA VAL A 142 -18.33 -7.07 8.21
C VAL A 142 -17.67 -7.42 6.88
N ARG A 143 -17.66 -6.47 5.92
CA ARG A 143 -17.02 -6.68 4.62
C ARG A 143 -15.50 -6.84 4.75
N LEU A 144 -14.86 -5.98 5.55
CA LEU A 144 -13.42 -6.10 5.82
C LEU A 144 -13.09 -7.44 6.47
N CYS A 145 -13.88 -7.86 7.45
CA CYS A 145 -13.69 -9.13 8.13
C CYS A 145 -13.74 -10.33 7.17
N LYS A 146 -14.67 -10.32 6.21
CA LYS A 146 -14.73 -11.35 5.15
C LYS A 146 -13.46 -11.37 4.29
N MET A 147 -12.96 -10.19 3.90
CA MET A 147 -11.71 -10.10 3.12
C MET A 147 -10.50 -10.60 3.92
N LEU A 148 -10.40 -10.27 5.20
CA LEU A 148 -9.34 -10.74 6.08
C LEU A 148 -9.41 -12.26 6.30
N ARG A 149 -10.61 -12.85 6.39
CA ARG A 149 -10.79 -14.32 6.46
C ARG A 149 -10.31 -14.99 5.17
N SER A 150 -10.63 -14.44 4.00
CA SER A 150 -10.11 -14.95 2.72
C SER A 150 -8.58 -14.87 2.66
N TRP A 151 -8.00 -13.79 3.16
CA TRP A 151 -6.55 -13.68 3.25
C TRP A 151 -5.94 -14.69 4.21
N ASN A 152 -6.55 -14.89 5.38
CA ASN A 152 -6.10 -15.89 6.35
C ASN A 152 -6.17 -17.30 5.77
N GLN A 153 -7.24 -17.65 5.04
CA GLN A 153 -7.36 -18.95 4.35
C GLN A 153 -6.23 -19.11 3.31
N ALA A 154 -6.01 -18.14 2.46
CA ALA A 154 -4.94 -18.18 1.47
C ALA A 154 -3.55 -18.34 2.12
N ALA A 155 -3.30 -17.65 3.22
CA ALA A 155 -2.05 -17.77 3.98
C ALA A 155 -1.92 -19.16 4.64
N ALA A 156 -3.01 -19.77 5.11
CA ALA A 156 -3.03 -21.12 5.66
C ALA A 156 -2.72 -22.16 4.58
N MET A 157 -3.30 -22.05 3.39
CA MET A 157 -3.01 -22.91 2.24
C MET A 157 -1.52 -22.85 1.84
N LEU A 158 -0.93 -21.65 1.80
CA LEU A 158 0.51 -21.49 1.57
C LEU A 158 1.34 -22.18 2.66
N LYS A 159 0.96 -22.01 3.93
CA LYS A 159 1.66 -22.64 5.06
C LYS A 159 1.55 -24.17 5.03
N ALA A 160 0.42 -24.71 4.57
CA ALA A 160 0.19 -26.14 4.41
C ALA A 160 0.88 -26.72 3.15
N GLY A 161 1.39 -25.87 2.25
CA GLY A 161 1.98 -26.29 0.98
C GLY A 161 0.94 -26.69 -0.09
N GLU A 162 -0.33 -26.33 0.11
CA GLU A 162 -1.43 -26.58 -0.82
C GLU A 162 -1.39 -25.66 -2.03
N VAL A 163 -0.82 -24.47 -1.88
CA VAL A 163 -0.57 -23.53 -2.97
C VAL A 163 0.89 -23.11 -2.98
N SER A 164 1.42 -22.81 -4.17
CA SER A 164 2.78 -22.31 -4.30
C SER A 164 2.89 -20.86 -3.80
N ARG A 165 4.10 -20.41 -3.47
CA ARG A 165 4.34 -18.99 -3.15
C ARG A 165 4.00 -18.11 -4.34
N GLU A 166 4.28 -18.55 -5.57
CA GLU A 166 3.99 -17.79 -6.78
C GLU A 166 2.47 -17.58 -6.97
N ASP A 167 1.67 -18.64 -6.76
CA ASP A 167 0.20 -18.56 -6.85
C ASP A 167 -0.38 -17.65 -5.76
N TYR A 168 0.13 -17.75 -4.54
CA TYR A 168 -0.27 -16.88 -3.43
C TYR A 168 0.06 -15.40 -3.70
N GLU A 169 1.25 -15.09 -4.21
CA GLU A 169 1.66 -13.73 -4.56
C GLU A 169 0.85 -13.21 -5.75
N HIS A 170 0.59 -14.04 -6.74
CA HIS A 170 -0.28 -13.69 -7.86
C HIS A 170 -1.69 -13.35 -7.38
N TRP A 171 -2.28 -14.18 -6.51
CA TRP A 171 -3.58 -13.88 -5.88
C TRP A 171 -3.57 -12.54 -5.14
N ARG A 172 -2.57 -12.29 -4.30
CA ARG A 172 -2.46 -11.02 -3.54
C ARG A 172 -2.37 -9.79 -4.45
N TYR A 173 -1.55 -9.86 -5.48
CA TYR A 173 -1.29 -8.71 -6.35
C TYR A 173 -2.39 -8.47 -7.38
N CYS A 174 -3.18 -9.49 -7.68
CA CYS A 174 -4.32 -9.39 -8.58
C CYS A 174 -5.68 -9.34 -7.86
N TYR A 175 -5.70 -9.34 -6.52
CA TYR A 175 -6.95 -9.27 -5.76
C TYR A 175 -7.82 -8.08 -6.17
N PRO A 176 -9.16 -8.21 -6.33
CA PRO A 176 -9.97 -9.43 -6.12
C PRO A 176 -10.21 -10.25 -7.40
N LEU A 177 -9.47 -10.01 -8.47
CA LEU A 177 -9.74 -10.56 -9.82
C LEU A 177 -9.39 -12.05 -9.95
N VAL A 178 -8.51 -12.56 -9.10
CA VAL A 178 -8.06 -13.96 -9.11
C VAL A 178 -8.52 -14.65 -7.84
N GLN A 179 -9.02 -15.87 -7.98
CA GLN A 179 -9.33 -16.76 -6.86
C GLN A 179 -8.28 -17.87 -6.83
N LEU A 180 -7.82 -18.22 -5.63
CA LEU A 180 -7.07 -19.46 -5.45
C LEU A 180 -8.06 -20.61 -5.69
N ARG A 181 -7.70 -21.53 -6.59
CA ARG A 181 -8.47 -22.74 -6.82
C ARG A 181 -8.07 -23.76 -5.77
N ASP A 182 -9.07 -24.39 -5.19
CA ASP A 182 -8.92 -25.53 -4.32
C ASP A 182 -8.26 -26.70 -5.08
#